data_298621b53127bcf84d8b133803994bbf
#
_entry.id   298621b53127bcf84d8b133803994bbf
#
_cell.length_a   1.000
_cell.length_b   1.000
_cell.length_c   1.000
_cell.angle_alpha   90.00
_cell.angle_beta   90.00
_cell.angle_gamma   90.00
#
_symmetry.space_group_name_H-M   'P 1'
#
loop_
_entity.id
_entity.type
_entity.pdbx_description
1 polymer ?
#
loop_
_entity_poly.entity_id
_entity_poly.type
_entity_poly.pdbx_seq_one_letter_code
_entity_poly.pdbx_strand_id
1 'polypeptide(L)'
;MKRYSIDPITRLEGHGKIEIFVNDDGEVANAYFQIPELRGFERFCVGRPVEELARITTRICGVCPEAHHMASAKTCDAVYHVEIPPTAKKLRELLYSAFYCADHTVHFYALGGPDFVVGPTAPPGERNILGVVRKVGLDAGKKVIELRARCQEVIELLGGKKIHQVSAIPGGVSRGVSEEERQKIVEHAKYFVEFGKFSIKVVEDIVLANQEYVDLITGDTYTHKTYYMGTVDENNKVNFYDGEIRVVDPDGAEFAKYPPSDYLNHIAEKVVQWSYLKYPYLKNVGWKGL
;
A
#
# COMPACT_ATOMS: atom_id res chain seq x y z
N MET A 1 -34.92 6.22 -15.97
CA MET A 1 -33.65 5.66 -15.47
C MET A 1 -33.11 6.53 -14.34
N LYS A 2 -32.86 5.99 -13.15
CA LYS A 2 -32.36 6.70 -11.98
C LYS A 2 -30.86 6.46 -11.84
N ARG A 3 -30.10 7.53 -11.49
CA ARG A 3 -28.64 7.45 -11.32
C ARG A 3 -28.29 7.62 -9.86
N TYR A 4 -27.44 6.74 -9.35
CA TYR A 4 -26.81 6.84 -8.05
C TYR A 4 -25.30 7.03 -8.24
N SER A 5 -24.70 7.96 -7.49
CA SER A 5 -23.26 8.25 -7.55
C SER A 5 -22.66 8.14 -6.15
N ILE A 6 -21.56 7.40 -6.05
CA ILE A 6 -20.69 7.36 -4.88
C ILE A 6 -19.41 8.08 -5.31
N ASP A 7 -19.26 9.35 -4.87
CA ASP A 7 -18.19 10.23 -5.32
C ASP A 7 -17.86 11.27 -4.23
N PRO A 8 -16.66 11.24 -3.65
CA PRO A 8 -15.63 10.20 -3.81
C PRO A 8 -15.96 8.91 -3.04
N ILE A 9 -15.35 7.80 -3.44
CA ILE A 9 -15.29 6.59 -2.61
C ILE A 9 -14.39 6.90 -1.40
N THR A 10 -14.83 6.54 -0.19
CA THR A 10 -14.03 6.66 1.03
C THR A 10 -13.33 5.34 1.37
N ARG A 11 -12.32 5.38 2.22
CA ARG A 11 -11.49 4.22 2.60
C ARG A 11 -10.71 3.62 1.42
N LEU A 12 -10.41 4.46 0.45
CA LEU A 12 -9.65 4.15 -0.74
C LEU A 12 -8.43 5.07 -0.79
N GLU A 13 -7.26 4.55 -1.12
CA GLU A 13 -6.12 5.36 -1.53
C GLU A 13 -6.30 5.73 -3.02
N GLY A 14 -6.00 6.99 -3.35
CA GLY A 14 -6.33 7.58 -4.65
C GLY A 14 -7.78 8.04 -4.73
N HIS A 15 -8.30 8.23 -5.94
CA HIS A 15 -9.65 8.68 -6.19
C HIS A 15 -10.46 7.60 -6.92
N GLY A 16 -11.64 7.34 -6.43
CA GLY A 16 -12.55 6.40 -7.05
C GLY A 16 -13.98 6.95 -7.04
N LYS A 17 -14.71 6.60 -8.09
CA LYS A 17 -16.12 6.94 -8.24
C LYS A 17 -16.88 5.74 -8.77
N ILE A 18 -18.05 5.49 -8.20
CA ILE A 18 -18.99 4.48 -8.69
C ILE A 18 -20.26 5.17 -9.18
N GLU A 19 -20.69 4.85 -10.37
CA GLU A 19 -21.97 5.27 -10.91
C GLU A 19 -22.83 4.06 -11.22
N ILE A 20 -24.04 4.06 -10.71
CA ILE A 20 -25.04 2.99 -10.88
C ILE A 20 -26.25 3.57 -11.54
N PHE A 21 -26.68 2.97 -12.64
CA PHE A 21 -27.88 3.33 -13.40
C PHE A 21 -28.93 2.25 -13.19
N VAL A 22 -30.08 2.67 -12.67
CA VAL A 22 -31.20 1.78 -12.35
C VAL A 22 -32.35 2.07 -13.34
N ASN A 23 -32.93 1.03 -13.94
CA ASN A 23 -34.06 1.13 -14.82
C ASN A 23 -35.37 1.41 -14.05
N ASP A 24 -36.49 1.51 -14.76
CA ASP A 24 -37.77 1.83 -14.16
C ASP A 24 -38.36 0.65 -13.38
N ASP A 25 -37.86 -0.57 -13.61
CA ASP A 25 -38.22 -1.79 -12.88
C ASP A 25 -37.43 -1.95 -11.56
N GLY A 26 -36.48 -1.04 -11.28
CA GLY A 26 -35.62 -1.06 -10.09
C GLY A 26 -34.37 -1.94 -10.24
N GLU A 27 -34.07 -2.46 -11.43
CA GLU A 27 -32.89 -3.29 -11.69
C GLU A 27 -31.69 -2.43 -12.14
N VAL A 28 -30.49 -2.90 -11.85
CA VAL A 28 -29.25 -2.26 -12.29
C VAL A 28 -29.06 -2.50 -13.80
N ALA A 29 -29.25 -1.45 -14.58
CA ALA A 29 -29.01 -1.48 -16.03
C ALA A 29 -27.54 -1.36 -16.38
N ASN A 30 -26.78 -0.50 -15.67
CA ASN A 30 -25.35 -0.30 -15.83
C ASN A 30 -24.71 0.10 -14.50
N ALA A 31 -23.44 -0.26 -14.34
CA ALA A 31 -22.60 0.23 -13.27
C ALA A 31 -21.18 0.51 -13.80
N TYR A 32 -20.57 1.60 -13.35
CA TYR A 32 -19.22 1.98 -13.77
C TYR A 32 -18.36 2.28 -12.55
N PHE A 33 -17.15 1.71 -12.54
CA PHE A 33 -16.10 2.03 -11.60
C PHE A 33 -15.05 2.88 -12.29
N GLN A 34 -14.92 4.12 -11.84
CA GLN A 34 -14.08 5.14 -12.46
C GLN A 34 -12.94 5.54 -11.55
N ILE A 35 -11.74 5.57 -12.08
CA ILE A 35 -10.53 6.06 -11.41
C ILE A 35 -9.99 7.23 -12.25
N PRO A 36 -10.08 8.50 -11.79
CA PRO A 36 -9.76 9.67 -12.60
C PRO A 36 -8.26 9.96 -12.75
N GLU A 37 -7.39 9.15 -12.14
CA GLU A 37 -5.94 9.35 -12.20
C GLU A 37 -5.36 9.09 -13.60
N LEU A 38 -4.18 9.67 -13.84
CA LEU A 38 -3.43 9.51 -15.09
C LEU A 38 -3.04 8.05 -15.32
N ARG A 39 -3.29 7.57 -16.53
CA ARG A 39 -2.84 6.26 -17.03
C ARG A 39 -1.77 6.40 -18.11
N GLY A 40 -1.14 5.26 -18.43
CA GLY A 40 -0.22 5.17 -19.56
C GLY A 40 1.24 5.44 -19.22
N PHE A 41 1.63 5.29 -17.94
CA PHE A 41 3.02 5.40 -17.53
C PHE A 41 3.93 4.45 -18.32
N GLU A 42 3.48 3.23 -18.59
CA GLU A 42 4.20 2.26 -19.42
C GLU A 42 4.45 2.81 -20.82
N ARG A 43 3.47 3.53 -21.39
CA ARG A 43 3.56 4.05 -22.75
C ARG A 43 4.50 5.23 -22.86
N PHE A 44 4.42 6.20 -21.96
CA PHE A 44 5.29 7.37 -22.06
C PHE A 44 6.72 7.12 -21.54
N CYS A 45 6.95 6.02 -20.81
CA CYS A 45 8.30 5.58 -20.44
C CYS A 45 9.06 4.94 -21.59
N VAL A 46 8.38 4.46 -22.63
CA VAL A 46 9.05 3.87 -23.81
C VAL A 46 9.95 4.91 -24.50
N GLY A 47 11.21 4.54 -24.75
CA GLY A 47 12.21 5.39 -25.38
C GLY A 47 12.93 6.35 -24.43
N ARG A 48 12.65 6.28 -23.12
CA ARG A 48 13.39 7.05 -22.13
C ARG A 48 14.58 6.26 -21.59
N PRO A 49 15.66 6.95 -21.16
CA PRO A 49 16.75 6.30 -20.44
C PRO A 49 16.21 5.56 -19.21
N VAL A 50 16.65 4.33 -18.99
CA VAL A 50 16.12 3.47 -17.91
C VAL A 50 16.36 4.07 -16.52
N GLU A 51 17.47 4.77 -16.31
CA GLU A 51 17.81 5.45 -15.06
C GLU A 51 16.86 6.60 -14.69
N GLU A 52 16.10 7.14 -15.65
CA GLU A 52 15.08 8.14 -15.36
C GLU A 52 13.80 7.52 -14.75
N LEU A 53 13.59 6.22 -14.96
CA LEU A 53 12.36 5.56 -14.51
C LEU A 53 12.22 5.58 -13.00
N ALA A 54 13.30 5.43 -12.24
CA ALA A 54 13.27 5.51 -10.78
C ALA A 54 12.74 6.86 -10.26
N ARG A 55 12.80 7.90 -11.08
CA ARG A 55 12.25 9.24 -10.81
C ARG A 55 10.84 9.41 -11.37
N ILE A 56 10.57 8.86 -12.54
CA ILE A 56 9.28 9.00 -13.23
C ILE A 56 8.20 8.21 -12.50
N THR A 57 8.47 6.95 -12.19
CA THR A 57 7.47 6.04 -11.62
C THR A 57 7.01 6.41 -10.22
N THR A 58 7.81 7.17 -9.46
CA THR A 58 7.36 7.72 -8.17
C THR A 58 6.12 8.61 -8.32
N ARG A 59 5.84 9.16 -9.52
CA ARG A 59 4.67 10.01 -9.79
C ARG A 59 3.39 9.24 -10.03
N ILE A 60 3.46 7.91 -10.09
CA ILE A 60 2.27 7.07 -10.15
C ILE A 60 1.43 7.23 -8.88
N CYS A 61 2.11 7.37 -7.72
CA CYS A 61 1.43 7.49 -6.44
C CYS A 61 2.12 8.52 -5.53
N GLY A 62 1.34 9.41 -4.93
CA GLY A 62 1.83 10.38 -3.95
C GLY A 62 1.92 9.87 -2.52
N VAL A 63 1.27 8.74 -2.22
CA VAL A 63 1.27 8.09 -0.89
C VAL A 63 2.34 7.02 -0.80
N CYS A 64 2.60 6.26 -1.89
CA CYS A 64 3.56 5.16 -1.93
C CYS A 64 4.71 5.34 -2.95
N PRO A 65 5.28 6.53 -3.11
CA PRO A 65 6.33 6.77 -4.09
C PRO A 65 7.60 5.94 -3.83
N GLU A 66 7.86 5.59 -2.58
CA GLU A 66 9.01 4.74 -2.19
C GLU A 66 8.92 3.34 -2.79
N ALA A 67 7.72 2.76 -2.85
CA ALA A 67 7.51 1.44 -3.46
C ALA A 67 7.82 1.50 -4.97
N HIS A 68 7.32 2.50 -5.67
CA HIS A 68 7.60 2.71 -7.10
C HIS A 68 9.08 3.01 -7.34
N HIS A 69 9.72 3.80 -6.46
CA HIS A 69 11.14 4.11 -6.53
C HIS A 69 12.01 2.86 -6.39
N MET A 70 11.73 2.01 -5.39
CA MET A 70 12.47 0.77 -5.16
C MET A 70 12.29 -0.23 -6.30
N ALA A 71 11.06 -0.42 -6.78
CA ALA A 71 10.78 -1.32 -7.90
C ALA A 71 11.55 -0.90 -9.16
N SER A 72 11.52 0.40 -9.49
CA SER A 72 12.28 0.92 -10.64
C SER A 72 13.80 0.85 -10.45
N ALA A 73 14.31 1.13 -9.26
CA ALA A 73 15.74 1.03 -8.98
C ALA A 73 16.24 -0.41 -9.15
N LYS A 74 15.50 -1.40 -8.64
CA LYS A 74 15.81 -2.83 -8.84
C LYS A 74 15.69 -3.24 -10.30
N THR A 75 14.74 -2.69 -11.04
CA THR A 75 14.64 -2.90 -12.49
C THR A 75 15.85 -2.34 -13.22
N CYS A 76 16.33 -1.15 -12.85
CA CYS A 76 17.53 -0.56 -13.41
C CYS A 76 18.77 -1.42 -13.12
N ASP A 77 18.92 -1.91 -11.89
CA ASP A 77 20.01 -2.82 -11.52
C ASP A 77 20.00 -4.08 -12.42
N ALA A 78 18.81 -4.65 -12.66
CA ALA A 78 18.66 -5.82 -13.51
C ALA A 78 18.99 -5.53 -14.99
N VAL A 79 18.55 -4.38 -15.52
CA VAL A 79 18.84 -3.98 -16.92
C VAL A 79 20.33 -3.77 -17.15
N TYR A 80 21.04 -3.19 -16.18
CA TYR A 80 22.48 -2.98 -16.25
C TYR A 80 23.30 -4.19 -15.80
N HIS A 81 22.67 -5.26 -15.32
CA HIS A 81 23.33 -6.45 -14.76
C HIS A 81 24.33 -6.10 -13.66
N VAL A 82 23.96 -5.18 -12.77
CA VAL A 82 24.81 -4.73 -11.68
C VAL A 82 24.30 -5.24 -10.34
N GLU A 83 25.24 -5.69 -9.52
CA GLU A 83 24.97 -6.01 -8.11
C GLU A 83 25.23 -4.78 -7.25
N ILE A 84 24.35 -4.56 -6.28
CA ILE A 84 24.51 -3.43 -5.36
C ILE A 84 25.36 -3.83 -4.16
N PRO A 85 26.25 -2.94 -3.66
CA PRO A 85 27.01 -3.20 -2.45
C PRO A 85 26.10 -3.48 -1.24
N PRO A 86 26.52 -4.35 -0.30
CA PRO A 86 25.70 -4.70 0.86
C PRO A 86 25.22 -3.49 1.69
N THR A 87 26.04 -2.45 1.81
CA THR A 87 25.67 -1.22 2.50
C THR A 87 24.55 -0.48 1.76
N ALA A 88 24.63 -0.37 0.44
CA ALA A 88 23.58 0.27 -0.36
C ALA A 88 22.25 -0.49 -0.26
N LYS A 89 22.30 -1.84 -0.28
CA LYS A 89 21.13 -2.68 -0.05
C LYS A 89 20.48 -2.37 1.29
N LYS A 90 21.24 -2.35 2.39
CA LYS A 90 20.74 -2.02 3.72
C LYS A 90 20.12 -0.61 3.79
N LEU A 91 20.69 0.38 3.11
CA LEU A 91 20.14 1.73 3.06
C LEU A 91 18.82 1.78 2.30
N ARG A 92 18.68 1.04 1.19
CA ARG A 92 17.41 0.89 0.47
C ARG A 92 16.34 0.19 1.32
N GLU A 93 16.70 -0.90 1.99
CA GLU A 93 15.80 -1.62 2.90
C GLU A 93 15.36 -0.75 4.09
N LEU A 94 16.26 0.07 4.63
CA LEU A 94 15.97 0.98 5.73
C LEU A 94 15.00 2.10 5.30
N LEU A 95 15.23 2.70 4.13
CA LEU A 95 14.31 3.67 3.53
C LEU A 95 12.92 3.04 3.34
N TYR A 96 12.87 1.84 2.80
CA TYR A 96 11.61 1.14 2.54
C TYR A 96 10.89 0.76 3.84
N SER A 97 11.61 0.37 4.89
CA SER A 97 11.06 0.09 6.21
C SER A 97 10.46 1.34 6.88
N ALA A 98 11.12 2.49 6.77
CA ALA A 98 10.59 3.75 7.26
C ALA A 98 9.30 4.17 6.52
N PHE A 99 9.26 3.93 5.21
CA PHE A 99 8.04 4.10 4.41
C PHE A 99 6.92 3.21 4.91
N TYR A 100 7.15 1.90 5.12
CA TYR A 100 6.12 1.00 5.63
C TYR A 100 5.54 1.47 6.96
N CYS A 101 6.37 1.95 7.88
CA CYS A 101 5.89 2.52 9.15
C CYS A 101 4.98 3.72 8.92
N ALA A 102 5.35 4.63 8.02
CA ALA A 102 4.56 5.82 7.70
C ALA A 102 3.23 5.46 7.03
N ASP A 103 3.27 4.56 6.05
CA ASP A 103 2.14 4.14 5.23
C ASP A 103 1.09 3.37 6.06
N HIS A 104 1.51 2.37 6.80
CA HIS A 104 0.64 1.60 7.69
C HIS A 104 0.00 2.47 8.76
N THR A 105 0.72 3.47 9.29
CA THR A 105 0.16 4.42 10.25
C THR A 105 -0.97 5.24 9.64
N VAL A 106 -0.79 5.72 8.41
CA VAL A 106 -1.85 6.46 7.70
C VAL A 106 -3.05 5.57 7.44
N HIS A 107 -2.82 4.36 6.93
CA HIS A 107 -3.90 3.41 6.70
C HIS A 107 -4.66 3.10 8.00
N PHE A 108 -3.94 2.72 9.05
CA PHE A 108 -4.54 2.30 10.31
C PHE A 108 -5.36 3.41 10.97
N TYR A 109 -4.84 4.63 11.09
CA TYR A 109 -5.50 5.72 11.82
C TYR A 109 -6.44 6.57 10.97
N ALA A 110 -6.20 6.70 9.67
CA ALA A 110 -6.97 7.57 8.80
C ALA A 110 -8.00 6.82 7.93
N LEU A 111 -7.73 5.57 7.54
CA LEU A 111 -8.63 4.78 6.71
C LEU A 111 -9.39 3.73 7.54
N GLY A 112 -8.71 2.88 8.30
CA GLY A 112 -9.36 1.86 9.13
C GLY A 112 -9.97 2.43 10.42
N GLY A 113 -9.25 3.30 11.11
CA GLY A 113 -9.61 3.82 12.41
C GLY A 113 -10.99 4.46 12.51
N PRO A 114 -11.44 5.29 11.57
CA PRO A 114 -12.73 5.95 11.69
C PRO A 114 -13.92 5.00 11.87
N ASP A 115 -13.92 3.86 11.20
CA ASP A 115 -15.06 2.94 11.26
C ASP A 115 -15.08 2.12 12.56
N PHE A 116 -13.93 1.80 13.15
CA PHE A 116 -13.85 1.07 14.42
C PHE A 116 -13.84 1.98 15.65
N VAL A 117 -13.18 3.13 15.58
CA VAL A 117 -13.06 4.06 16.72
C VAL A 117 -14.33 4.89 16.90
N VAL A 118 -14.91 5.39 15.80
CA VAL A 118 -16.14 6.19 15.81
C VAL A 118 -17.37 5.28 15.78
N GLY A 119 -17.30 4.18 15.06
CA GLY A 119 -18.32 3.17 14.87
C GLY A 119 -18.82 3.11 13.42
N PRO A 120 -19.08 1.91 12.88
CA PRO A 120 -19.46 1.73 11.47
C PRO A 120 -20.84 2.29 11.15
N THR A 121 -21.72 2.41 12.16
CA THR A 121 -23.09 2.94 12.05
C THR A 121 -23.21 4.42 12.40
N ALA A 122 -22.11 5.06 12.84
CA ALA A 122 -22.10 6.49 13.14
C ALA A 122 -22.37 7.35 11.89
N PRO A 123 -22.90 8.58 12.05
CA PRO A 123 -23.13 9.46 10.92
C PRO A 123 -21.88 9.64 10.03
N PRO A 124 -22.00 9.63 8.70
CA PRO A 124 -20.85 9.72 7.80
C PRO A 124 -19.93 10.94 8.06
N GLY A 125 -20.53 12.08 8.45
CA GLY A 125 -19.78 13.30 8.79
C GLY A 125 -18.91 13.20 10.04
N GLU A 126 -19.14 12.21 10.89
CA GLU A 126 -18.34 11.94 12.09
C GLU A 126 -17.27 10.86 11.88
N ARG A 127 -17.46 9.98 10.89
CA ARG A 127 -16.55 8.89 10.57
C ARG A 127 -15.34 9.37 9.76
N ASN A 128 -14.48 10.17 10.39
CA ASN A 128 -13.26 10.73 9.81
C ASN A 128 -12.18 10.93 10.89
N ILE A 129 -11.02 11.41 10.48
CA ILE A 129 -9.87 11.64 11.39
C ILE A 129 -10.24 12.53 12.58
N LEU A 130 -11.06 13.57 12.36
CA LEU A 130 -11.49 14.46 13.45
C LEU A 130 -12.39 13.73 14.44
N GLY A 131 -13.26 12.84 13.97
CA GLY A 131 -14.07 11.98 14.81
C GLY A 131 -13.21 11.02 15.64
N VAL A 132 -12.19 10.42 15.04
CA VAL A 132 -11.20 9.60 15.77
C VAL A 132 -10.55 10.39 16.87
N VAL A 133 -10.00 11.59 16.58
CA VAL A 133 -9.35 12.44 17.58
C VAL A 133 -10.31 12.85 18.70
N ARG A 134 -11.58 13.12 18.40
CA ARG A 134 -12.59 13.42 19.45
C ARG A 134 -12.81 12.24 20.40
N LYS A 135 -12.75 11.00 19.89
CA LYS A 135 -12.98 9.78 20.67
C LYS A 135 -11.74 9.36 21.48
N VAL A 136 -10.54 9.34 20.88
CA VAL A 136 -9.31 8.85 21.52
C VAL A 136 -8.50 9.94 22.20
N GLY A 137 -8.85 11.21 22.00
CA GLY A 137 -8.18 12.37 22.59
C GLY A 137 -7.04 12.94 21.72
N LEU A 138 -6.71 14.20 21.99
CA LEU A 138 -5.69 14.95 21.25
C LEU A 138 -4.29 14.34 21.40
N ASP A 139 -3.96 13.73 22.53
CA ASP A 139 -2.62 13.20 22.76
C ASP A 139 -2.33 11.96 21.90
N ALA A 140 -3.33 11.11 21.65
CA ALA A 140 -3.20 10.02 20.70
C ALA A 140 -3.02 10.55 19.27
N GLY A 141 -3.80 11.58 18.89
CA GLY A 141 -3.65 12.24 17.58
C GLY A 141 -2.26 12.86 17.39
N LYS A 142 -1.72 13.51 18.40
CA LYS A 142 -0.34 14.07 18.40
C LYS A 142 0.72 12.99 18.18
N LYS A 143 0.61 11.83 18.86
CA LYS A 143 1.53 10.70 18.66
C LYS A 143 1.55 10.20 17.22
N VAL A 144 0.38 10.11 16.59
CA VAL A 144 0.26 9.70 15.16
C VAL A 144 0.96 10.70 14.24
N ILE A 145 0.73 12.00 14.44
CA ILE A 145 1.38 13.07 13.68
C ILE A 145 2.90 13.05 13.89
N GLU A 146 3.35 12.90 15.14
CA GLU A 146 4.76 12.85 15.48
C GLU A 146 5.45 11.65 14.84
N LEU A 147 4.87 10.44 14.91
CA LEU A 147 5.43 9.29 14.23
C LEU A 147 5.62 9.56 12.75
N ARG A 148 4.57 10.04 12.08
CA ARG A 148 4.64 10.34 10.65
C ARG A 148 5.73 11.36 10.33
N ALA A 149 5.85 12.43 11.13
CA ALA A 149 6.91 13.42 10.97
C ALA A 149 8.31 12.80 11.08
N ARG A 150 8.53 11.94 12.08
CA ARG A 150 9.79 11.21 12.28
C ARG A 150 10.09 10.22 11.14
N CYS A 151 9.09 9.51 10.63
CA CYS A 151 9.26 8.66 9.45
C CYS A 151 9.67 9.49 8.23
N GLN A 152 9.03 10.66 8.02
CA GLN A 152 9.34 11.55 6.91
C GLN A 152 10.75 12.15 7.01
N GLU A 153 11.28 12.38 8.22
CA GLU A 153 12.67 12.80 8.41
C GLU A 153 13.65 11.69 7.99
N VAL A 154 13.39 10.44 8.37
CA VAL A 154 14.22 9.29 7.93
C VAL A 154 14.14 9.10 6.42
N ILE A 155 12.93 9.18 5.85
CA ILE A 155 12.70 9.07 4.41
C ILE A 155 13.46 10.18 3.64
N GLU A 156 13.40 11.43 4.12
CA GLU A 156 14.11 12.54 3.49
C GLU A 156 15.63 12.36 3.58
N LEU A 157 16.13 11.95 4.74
CA LEU A 157 17.54 11.74 4.98
C LEU A 157 18.12 10.65 4.05
N LEU A 158 17.41 9.53 3.90
CA LEU A 158 17.84 8.40 3.08
C LEU A 158 17.45 8.57 1.61
N GLY A 159 16.29 9.14 1.35
CA GLY A 159 15.68 9.25 0.02
C GLY A 159 15.98 10.56 -0.73
N GLY A 160 16.54 11.55 -0.02
CA GLY A 160 16.85 12.88 -0.55
C GLY A 160 15.64 13.82 -0.62
N LYS A 161 14.42 13.29 -0.46
CA LYS A 161 13.16 14.05 -0.42
C LYS A 161 12.13 13.30 0.44
N LYS A 162 11.22 14.04 1.05
CA LYS A 162 10.09 13.48 1.81
C LYS A 162 9.10 12.73 0.94
N ILE A 163 8.91 13.20 -0.31
CA ILE A 163 8.02 12.61 -1.30
C ILE A 163 8.76 12.55 -2.62
N HIS A 164 8.55 11.48 -3.39
CA HIS A 164 9.22 11.25 -4.68
C HIS A 164 10.75 11.19 -4.57
N GLN A 165 11.23 10.21 -3.84
CA GLN A 165 12.65 9.98 -3.56
C GLN A 165 13.47 9.84 -4.84
N VAL A 166 14.77 10.10 -4.71
CA VAL A 166 15.70 10.13 -5.83
C VAL A 166 17.04 9.45 -5.51
N SER A 167 17.14 8.81 -4.35
CA SER A 167 18.42 8.32 -3.82
C SER A 167 18.85 6.98 -4.38
N ALA A 168 17.93 6.08 -4.72
CA ALA A 168 18.28 4.81 -5.33
C ALA A 168 18.60 5.02 -6.81
N ILE A 169 19.82 4.67 -7.18
CA ILE A 169 20.38 4.79 -8.52
C ILE A 169 20.87 3.41 -8.98
N PRO A 170 21.05 3.17 -10.29
CA PRO A 170 21.63 1.92 -10.77
C PRO A 170 22.96 1.61 -10.05
N GLY A 171 23.07 0.39 -9.51
CA GLY A 171 24.24 -0.05 -8.77
C GLY A 171 24.31 0.40 -7.31
N GLY A 172 23.28 1.10 -6.76
CA GLY A 172 23.30 1.43 -5.34
C GLY A 172 22.45 2.61 -4.91
N VAL A 173 23.05 3.50 -4.14
CA VAL A 173 22.45 4.74 -3.62
C VAL A 173 23.36 5.93 -3.87
N SER A 174 22.76 7.11 -4.03
CA SER A 174 23.48 8.34 -4.38
C SER A 174 24.42 8.88 -3.29
N ARG A 175 24.20 8.47 -2.03
CA ARG A 175 25.07 8.83 -0.89
C ARG A 175 24.98 7.83 0.24
N GLY A 176 26.02 7.83 1.10
CA GLY A 176 25.99 7.12 2.37
C GLY A 176 25.35 7.96 3.49
N VAL A 177 25.42 7.43 4.71
CA VAL A 177 24.90 8.02 5.94
C VAL A 177 26.08 8.27 6.88
N SER A 178 26.16 9.47 7.47
CA SER A 178 27.14 9.79 8.50
C SER A 178 26.81 9.09 9.82
N GLU A 179 27.76 9.05 10.77
CA GLU A 179 27.51 8.48 12.08
C GLU A 179 26.46 9.27 12.86
N GLU A 180 26.43 10.58 12.75
CA GLU A 180 25.41 11.44 13.35
C GLU A 180 24.02 11.13 12.79
N GLU A 181 23.89 11.04 11.46
CA GLU A 181 22.66 10.64 10.79
C GLU A 181 22.19 9.24 11.20
N ARG A 182 23.14 8.30 11.31
CA ARG A 182 22.85 6.93 11.77
C ARG A 182 22.29 6.92 13.19
N GLN A 183 22.86 7.70 14.10
CA GLN A 183 22.36 7.82 15.48
C GLN A 183 20.96 8.41 15.49
N LYS A 184 20.70 9.44 14.72
CA LYS A 184 19.36 10.03 14.58
C LYS A 184 18.33 9.01 14.08
N ILE A 185 18.68 8.20 13.07
CA ILE A 185 17.81 7.13 12.58
C ILE A 185 17.53 6.10 13.67
N VAL A 186 18.53 5.71 14.47
CA VAL A 186 18.35 4.77 15.59
C VAL A 186 17.38 5.32 16.64
N GLU A 187 17.45 6.60 16.96
CA GLU A 187 16.51 7.24 17.88
C GLU A 187 15.06 7.21 17.33
N HIS A 188 14.90 7.52 16.06
CA HIS A 188 13.59 7.42 15.40
C HIS A 188 13.07 5.98 15.39
N ALA A 189 13.92 5.01 15.08
CA ALA A 189 13.54 3.59 15.04
C ALA A 189 13.07 3.09 16.43
N LYS A 190 13.71 3.51 17.51
CA LYS A 190 13.23 3.22 18.89
C LYS A 190 11.83 3.77 19.13
N TYR A 191 11.58 4.99 18.70
CA TYR A 191 10.25 5.60 18.80
C TYR A 191 9.22 4.82 17.95
N PHE A 192 9.58 4.34 16.77
CA PHE A 192 8.69 3.55 15.90
C PHE A 192 8.26 2.24 16.58
N VAL A 193 9.20 1.56 17.28
CA VAL A 193 8.89 0.34 18.04
C VAL A 193 7.89 0.63 19.17
N GLU A 194 8.10 1.68 19.94
CA GLU A 194 7.18 2.04 21.03
C GLU A 194 5.80 2.48 20.50
N PHE A 195 5.77 3.18 19.37
CA PHE A 195 4.52 3.51 18.72
C PHE A 195 3.80 2.27 18.15
N GLY A 196 4.53 1.29 17.64
CA GLY A 196 3.96 0.01 17.22
C GLY A 196 3.26 -0.72 18.37
N LYS A 197 3.90 -0.79 19.55
CA LYS A 197 3.28 -1.33 20.78
C LYS A 197 2.03 -0.55 21.20
N PHE A 198 2.08 0.77 21.11
CA PHE A 198 0.90 1.62 21.36
C PHE A 198 -0.23 1.30 20.40
N SER A 199 0.06 1.12 19.10
CA SER A 199 -0.95 0.80 18.09
C SER A 199 -1.58 -0.59 18.31
N ILE A 200 -0.80 -1.59 18.72
CA ILE A 200 -1.32 -2.91 19.10
C ILE A 200 -2.29 -2.75 20.27
N LYS A 201 -1.92 -1.99 21.29
CA LYS A 201 -2.82 -1.74 22.41
C LYS A 201 -4.11 -1.01 22.02
N VAL A 202 -4.07 -0.11 21.07
CA VAL A 202 -5.27 0.54 20.52
C VAL A 202 -6.20 -0.49 19.86
N VAL A 203 -5.65 -1.47 19.13
CA VAL A 203 -6.46 -2.57 18.58
C VAL A 203 -7.09 -3.42 19.68
N GLU A 204 -6.30 -3.79 20.69
CA GLU A 204 -6.79 -4.59 21.82
C GLU A 204 -7.92 -3.87 22.56
N ASP A 205 -7.72 -2.60 22.91
CA ASP A 205 -8.64 -1.84 23.76
C ASP A 205 -9.92 -1.40 23.02
N ILE A 206 -9.87 -1.19 21.70
CA ILE A 206 -11.00 -0.64 20.94
C ILE A 206 -11.66 -1.70 20.08
N VAL A 207 -10.89 -2.51 19.37
CA VAL A 207 -11.42 -3.45 18.39
C VAL A 207 -11.70 -4.81 19.05
N LEU A 208 -10.67 -5.41 19.67
CA LEU A 208 -10.78 -6.74 20.24
C LEU A 208 -11.59 -6.78 21.55
N ALA A 209 -11.68 -5.68 22.27
CA ALA A 209 -12.54 -5.56 23.44
C ALA A 209 -14.04 -5.40 23.09
N ASN A 210 -14.39 -5.15 21.84
CA ASN A 210 -15.76 -5.01 21.38
C ASN A 210 -16.19 -6.27 20.62
N GLN A 211 -17.08 -7.07 21.23
CA GLN A 211 -17.52 -8.34 20.65
C GLN A 211 -18.23 -8.15 19.30
N GLU A 212 -19.00 -7.08 19.10
CA GLU A 212 -19.65 -6.78 17.83
C GLU A 212 -18.61 -6.59 16.69
N TYR A 213 -17.49 -5.94 17.00
CA TYR A 213 -16.42 -5.75 16.02
C TYR A 213 -15.67 -7.05 15.75
N VAL A 214 -15.44 -7.87 16.78
CA VAL A 214 -14.85 -9.20 16.63
C VAL A 214 -15.74 -10.06 15.74
N ASP A 215 -17.04 -10.11 16.01
CA ASP A 215 -18.02 -10.87 15.23
C ASP A 215 -18.08 -10.40 13.77
N LEU A 216 -17.98 -9.08 13.54
CA LEU A 216 -17.94 -8.50 12.20
C LEU A 216 -16.66 -8.91 11.43
N ILE A 217 -15.52 -8.92 12.10
CA ILE A 217 -14.21 -9.25 11.49
C ILE A 217 -14.09 -10.76 11.23
N THR A 218 -14.59 -11.59 12.16
CA THR A 218 -14.47 -13.05 12.08
C THR A 218 -15.63 -13.72 11.35
N GLY A 219 -16.75 -13.00 11.14
CA GLY A 219 -17.91 -13.47 10.39
C GLY A 219 -17.64 -13.56 8.89
N ASP A 220 -18.58 -14.14 8.16
CA ASP A 220 -18.47 -14.38 6.71
C ASP A 220 -19.02 -13.22 5.84
N THR A 221 -19.58 -12.18 6.45
CA THR A 221 -20.19 -11.03 5.75
C THR A 221 -19.27 -10.37 4.74
N TYR A 222 -17.97 -10.25 5.07
CA TYR A 222 -16.93 -9.66 4.22
C TYR A 222 -15.90 -10.70 3.75
N THR A 223 -16.20 -11.97 3.92
CA THR A 223 -15.29 -13.04 3.47
C THR A 223 -15.34 -13.19 1.96
N HIS A 224 -14.21 -13.10 1.32
CA HIS A 224 -14.05 -13.40 -0.09
C HIS A 224 -13.13 -14.60 -0.26
N LYS A 225 -13.71 -15.74 -0.69
CA LYS A 225 -12.95 -16.97 -0.89
C LYS A 225 -12.21 -16.93 -2.23
N THR A 226 -10.95 -16.56 -2.18
CA THR A 226 -10.11 -16.36 -3.37
C THR A 226 -8.69 -16.81 -3.12
N TYR A 227 -7.82 -16.64 -4.10
CA TYR A 227 -6.39 -16.81 -3.95
C TYR A 227 -5.78 -15.56 -3.31
N TYR A 228 -4.76 -15.76 -2.49
CA TYR A 228 -4.02 -14.67 -1.85
C TYR A 228 -2.57 -14.69 -2.31
N MET A 229 -1.97 -13.52 -2.47
CA MET A 229 -0.61 -13.37 -2.97
C MET A 229 0.18 -12.38 -2.12
N GLY A 230 1.43 -12.70 -1.84
CA GLY A 230 2.36 -11.82 -1.11
C GLY A 230 3.80 -12.16 -1.39
N THR A 231 4.70 -11.31 -0.93
CA THR A 231 6.14 -11.50 -1.05
C THR A 231 6.71 -12.13 0.23
N VAL A 232 7.48 -13.21 0.08
CA VAL A 232 8.00 -14.02 1.20
C VAL A 232 9.46 -14.42 0.97
N ASP A 233 10.18 -14.69 2.05
CA ASP A 233 11.51 -15.32 2.01
C ASP A 233 11.41 -16.84 1.78
N GLU A 234 12.55 -17.53 1.84
CA GLU A 234 12.66 -18.97 1.69
C GLU A 234 11.89 -19.77 2.77
N ASN A 235 11.64 -19.16 3.93
CA ASN A 235 10.89 -19.74 5.06
C ASN A 235 9.41 -19.32 5.07
N ASN A 236 8.92 -18.71 3.99
CA ASN A 236 7.56 -18.16 3.86
C ASN A 236 7.23 -17.05 4.87
N LYS A 237 8.25 -16.36 5.40
CA LYS A 237 8.06 -15.12 6.15
C LYS A 237 8.00 -13.93 5.20
N VAL A 238 7.18 -12.95 5.55
CA VAL A 238 7.04 -11.71 4.76
C VAL A 238 8.41 -11.06 4.53
N ASN A 239 8.73 -10.79 3.27
CA ASN A 239 9.93 -10.08 2.85
C ASN A 239 9.57 -9.05 1.79
N PHE A 240 9.57 -7.78 2.18
CA PHE A 240 9.13 -6.68 1.31
C PHE A 240 10.17 -6.26 0.25
N TYR A 241 11.46 -6.56 0.46
CA TYR A 241 12.52 -6.09 -0.44
C TYR A 241 12.99 -7.18 -1.42
N ASP A 242 13.30 -8.37 -0.95
CA ASP A 242 13.84 -9.48 -1.75
C ASP A 242 12.92 -10.72 -1.80
N GLY A 243 11.65 -10.56 -1.43
CA GLY A 243 10.73 -11.68 -1.40
C GLY A 243 10.41 -12.24 -2.78
N GLU A 244 10.26 -13.56 -2.85
CA GLU A 244 9.57 -14.23 -3.95
C GLU A 244 8.06 -14.04 -3.83
N ILE A 245 7.35 -14.12 -4.94
CA ILE A 245 5.89 -14.09 -4.95
C ILE A 245 5.38 -15.48 -4.58
N ARG A 246 4.67 -15.56 -3.46
CA ARG A 246 3.96 -16.77 -3.02
C ARG A 246 2.47 -16.57 -3.20
N VAL A 247 1.83 -17.56 -3.82
CA VAL A 247 0.37 -17.63 -3.99
C VAL A 247 -0.16 -18.80 -3.18
N VAL A 248 -1.19 -18.56 -2.38
CA VAL A 248 -1.95 -19.60 -1.69
C VAL A 248 -3.36 -19.68 -2.26
N ASP A 249 -3.91 -20.89 -2.28
CA ASP A 249 -5.28 -21.13 -2.71
C ASP A 249 -6.31 -20.71 -1.65
N PRO A 250 -7.63 -20.79 -1.93
CA PRO A 250 -8.66 -20.44 -0.97
C PRO A 250 -8.65 -21.25 0.35
N ASP A 251 -8.01 -22.39 0.38
CA ASP A 251 -7.89 -23.26 1.56
C ASP A 251 -6.54 -23.06 2.29
N GLY A 252 -5.69 -22.14 1.80
CA GLY A 252 -4.41 -21.76 2.40
C GLY A 252 -3.23 -22.64 1.97
N ALA A 253 -3.43 -23.59 1.06
CA ALA A 253 -2.33 -24.38 0.52
C ALA A 253 -1.50 -23.59 -0.49
N GLU A 254 -0.19 -23.84 -0.55
CA GLU A 254 0.67 -23.17 -1.53
C GLU A 254 0.29 -23.61 -2.96
N PHE A 255 -0.12 -22.65 -3.76
CA PHE A 255 -0.49 -22.86 -5.16
C PHE A 255 0.69 -22.62 -6.11
N ALA A 256 1.48 -21.58 -5.85
CA ALA A 256 2.67 -21.26 -6.63
C ALA A 256 3.65 -20.41 -5.80
N LYS A 257 4.93 -20.54 -6.10
CA LYS A 257 5.99 -19.66 -5.61
C LYS A 257 6.98 -19.40 -6.75
N TYR A 258 7.30 -18.14 -7.01
CA TYR A 258 8.11 -17.75 -8.15
C TYR A 258 8.81 -16.39 -7.92
N PRO A 259 9.97 -16.16 -8.56
CA PRO A 259 10.62 -14.86 -8.50
C PRO A 259 9.77 -13.80 -9.23
N PRO A 260 9.77 -12.52 -8.79
CA PRO A 260 8.99 -11.46 -9.41
C PRO A 260 9.22 -11.29 -10.92
N SER A 261 10.43 -11.60 -11.41
CA SER A 261 10.77 -11.56 -12.83
C SER A 261 9.96 -12.54 -13.69
N ASP A 262 9.40 -13.59 -13.10
CA ASP A 262 8.62 -14.62 -13.78
C ASP A 262 7.10 -14.35 -13.80
N TYR A 263 6.68 -13.18 -13.30
CA TYR A 263 5.26 -12.84 -13.13
C TYR A 263 4.43 -13.02 -14.40
N LEU A 264 4.99 -12.76 -15.58
CA LEU A 264 4.29 -12.90 -16.86
C LEU A 264 3.85 -14.35 -17.17
N ASN A 265 4.49 -15.36 -16.57
CA ASN A 265 4.05 -16.74 -16.70
C ASN A 265 2.86 -17.07 -15.79
N HIS A 266 2.67 -16.32 -14.72
CA HIS A 266 1.67 -16.56 -13.69
C HIS A 266 0.48 -15.60 -13.73
N ILE A 267 0.69 -14.35 -14.10
CA ILE A 267 -0.31 -13.28 -14.04
C ILE A 267 -0.70 -12.82 -15.44
N ALA A 268 -1.99 -12.64 -15.66
CA ALA A 268 -2.55 -11.96 -16.81
C ALA A 268 -3.48 -10.83 -16.36
N GLU A 269 -3.85 -9.95 -17.28
CA GLU A 269 -4.71 -8.80 -17.03
C GLU A 269 -5.98 -8.89 -17.89
N LYS A 270 -7.13 -8.64 -17.27
CA LYS A 270 -8.44 -8.60 -17.94
C LYS A 270 -8.89 -7.15 -18.09
N VAL A 271 -9.27 -6.79 -19.31
CA VAL A 271 -9.99 -5.55 -19.62
C VAL A 271 -11.49 -5.83 -19.55
N VAL A 272 -12.25 -4.93 -18.94
CA VAL A 272 -13.70 -5.01 -18.78
C VAL A 272 -14.36 -3.75 -19.33
N GLN A 273 -15.67 -3.81 -19.61
CA GLN A 273 -16.40 -2.68 -20.22
C GLN A 273 -16.84 -1.63 -19.18
N TRP A 274 -16.98 -2.01 -17.93
CA TRP A 274 -17.50 -1.16 -16.87
C TRP A 274 -16.40 -0.38 -16.10
N SER A 275 -15.12 -0.58 -16.49
CA SER A 275 -13.99 0.18 -15.96
C SER A 275 -12.86 0.21 -16.97
N TYR A 276 -12.05 1.27 -16.96
CA TYR A 276 -10.82 1.29 -17.74
C TYR A 276 -9.61 0.67 -17.02
N LEU A 277 -9.79 0.23 -15.79
CA LEU A 277 -8.77 -0.52 -15.06
C LEU A 277 -8.54 -1.88 -15.72
N LYS A 278 -7.31 -2.38 -15.55
CA LYS A 278 -6.98 -3.77 -15.86
C LYS A 278 -7.00 -4.56 -14.56
N TYR A 279 -7.61 -5.72 -14.59
CA TYR A 279 -7.77 -6.58 -13.43
C TYR A 279 -6.82 -7.76 -13.54
N PRO A 280 -5.80 -7.88 -12.65
CA PRO A 280 -4.89 -9.01 -12.65
C PRO A 280 -5.59 -10.28 -12.19
N TYR A 281 -5.21 -11.42 -12.78
CA TYR A 281 -5.69 -12.73 -12.39
C TYR A 281 -4.62 -13.80 -12.64
N LEU A 282 -4.72 -14.93 -11.94
CA LEU A 282 -3.83 -16.07 -12.11
C LEU A 282 -4.14 -16.80 -13.40
N LYS A 283 -3.18 -16.92 -14.31
CA LYS A 283 -3.36 -17.55 -15.64
C LYS A 283 -3.86 -18.98 -15.52
N ASN A 284 -3.30 -19.77 -14.60
CA ASN A 284 -3.65 -21.19 -14.43
C ASN A 284 -5.05 -21.38 -13.80
N VAL A 285 -5.63 -20.35 -13.20
CA VAL A 285 -7.00 -20.35 -12.67
C VAL A 285 -7.98 -19.84 -13.75
N GLY A 286 -7.53 -18.91 -14.58
CA GLY A 286 -8.35 -18.22 -15.55
C GLY A 286 -9.20 -17.11 -14.96
N TRP A 287 -9.77 -16.28 -15.82
CA TRP A 287 -10.68 -15.21 -15.40
C TRP A 287 -12.03 -15.78 -14.97
N LYS A 288 -12.42 -15.57 -13.73
CA LYS A 288 -13.69 -16.02 -13.13
C LYS A 288 -14.60 -14.87 -12.70
N GLY A 289 -14.26 -13.64 -13.04
CA GLY A 289 -14.91 -12.44 -12.52
C GLY A 289 -14.22 -11.92 -11.25
N LEU A 290 -14.87 -10.98 -10.63
CA LEU A 290 -14.42 -10.39 -9.37
C LEU A 290 -15.16 -11.01 -8.20
#